data_c298c1e93a47933fe37cbffddd1e79ed
#
_entry.id   c298c1e93a47933fe37cbffddd1e79ed
#
_cell.length_a   1.000
_cell.length_b   1.000
_cell.length_c   1.000
_cell.angle_alpha   90.00
_cell.angle_beta   90.00
_cell.angle_gamma   90.00
#
_symmetry.space_group_name_H-M   'P 1'
#
loop_
_entity.id
_entity.type
_entity.pdbx_description
1 polymer ?
#
loop_
_entity_poly.entity_id
_entity_poly.type
_entity_poly.pdbx_seq_one_letter_code
_entity_poly.pdbx_strand_id
1 'polypeptide(L)'
;EFLSERYRTDPPDAVVAFDSETLESAARLAREFEKPPLLYGMGGTNVVVSGLERGEIMAIASQNEFAAGYRAVEASARWARDARQQAVEALPFLISRQENMYDSNHEKLLFPVTR
;
A
#
# COMPACT_ATOMS: atom_id res chain seq x y z
N GLU A 1 -7.47 -15.74 10.82
CA GLU A 1 -8.60 -16.47 11.49
C GLU A 1 -9.88 -15.63 11.49
N PHE A 2 -9.88 -14.40 12.00
CA PHE A 2 -11.05 -13.51 12.01
C PHE A 2 -11.62 -13.21 10.61
N LEU A 3 -10.76 -12.89 9.63
CA LEU A 3 -11.20 -12.62 8.27
C LEU A 3 -11.83 -13.84 7.60
N SER A 4 -11.26 -15.03 7.78
CA SER A 4 -11.81 -16.26 7.18
C SER A 4 -13.16 -16.64 7.75
N GLU A 5 -13.40 -16.42 9.03
CA GLU A 5 -14.70 -16.62 9.66
C GLU A 5 -15.73 -15.62 9.14
N ARG A 6 -15.36 -14.35 9.07
CA ARG A 6 -16.23 -13.29 8.56
C ARG A 6 -16.65 -13.52 7.10
N TYR A 7 -15.70 -13.92 6.26
CA TYR A 7 -15.98 -14.25 4.84
C TYR A 7 -16.98 -15.40 4.69
N ARG A 8 -16.98 -16.38 5.60
CA ARG A 8 -17.88 -17.54 5.54
C ARG A 8 -19.28 -17.25 6.07
N THR A 9 -19.39 -16.41 7.10
CA THR A 9 -20.65 -16.16 7.81
C THR A 9 -21.42 -14.97 7.25
N ASP A 10 -20.70 -13.91 6.84
CA ASP A 10 -21.28 -12.66 6.36
C ASP A 10 -20.24 -11.98 5.46
N PRO A 11 -20.09 -12.46 4.20
CA PRO A 11 -19.04 -11.97 3.31
C PRO A 11 -19.24 -10.50 2.99
N PRO A 12 -18.19 -9.66 3.17
CA PRO A 12 -18.27 -8.24 2.83
C PRO A 12 -18.22 -8.03 1.31
N ASP A 13 -18.86 -6.97 0.82
CA ASP A 13 -18.74 -6.56 -0.59
C ASP A 13 -17.35 -6.01 -0.92
N ALA A 14 -16.70 -5.39 0.06
CA ALA A 14 -15.36 -4.83 -0.08
C ALA A 14 -14.56 -4.92 1.23
N VAL A 15 -13.24 -4.99 1.08
CA VAL A 15 -12.28 -4.97 2.19
C VAL A 15 -11.24 -3.89 1.92
N VAL A 16 -10.94 -3.09 2.94
CA VAL A 16 -9.87 -2.09 2.92
C VAL A 16 -8.83 -2.49 3.96
N ALA A 17 -7.60 -2.75 3.53
CA ALA A 17 -6.48 -3.09 4.40
C ALA A 17 -5.52 -1.90 4.54
N PHE A 18 -5.14 -1.57 5.76
CA PHE A 18 -4.29 -0.40 6.04
C PHE A 18 -2.79 -0.72 6.11
N ASP A 19 -2.41 -1.94 5.77
CA ASP A 19 -1.01 -2.37 5.66
C ASP A 19 -0.87 -3.48 4.61
N SER A 20 0.37 -3.69 4.15
CA SER A 20 0.66 -4.67 3.09
C SER A 20 0.40 -6.11 3.52
N GLU A 21 0.74 -6.47 4.75
CA GLU A 21 0.61 -7.86 5.25
C GLU A 21 -0.86 -8.28 5.34
N THR A 22 -1.69 -7.39 5.85
CA THR A 22 -3.16 -7.60 5.92
C THR A 22 -3.75 -7.67 4.50
N LEU A 23 -3.30 -6.81 3.57
CA LEU A 23 -3.77 -6.83 2.19
C LEU A 23 -3.38 -8.11 1.46
N GLU A 24 -2.14 -8.60 1.64
CA GLU A 24 -1.67 -9.86 1.09
C GLU A 24 -2.47 -11.05 1.63
N SER A 25 -2.77 -11.03 2.93
CA SER A 25 -3.57 -12.06 3.59
C SER A 25 -5.02 -12.05 3.08
N ALA A 26 -5.61 -10.87 2.92
CA ALA A 26 -6.96 -10.72 2.35
C ALA A 26 -7.01 -11.18 0.89
N ALA A 27 -6.02 -10.83 0.07
CA ALA A 27 -5.94 -11.26 -1.32
C ALA A 27 -5.78 -12.78 -1.46
N ARG A 28 -4.98 -13.39 -0.59
CA ARG A 28 -4.82 -14.85 -0.54
C ARG A 28 -6.12 -15.55 -0.19
N LEU A 29 -6.81 -15.06 0.84
CA LEU A 29 -8.08 -15.60 1.27
C LEU A 29 -9.18 -15.42 0.22
N ALA A 30 -9.23 -14.26 -0.44
CA ALA A 30 -10.24 -13.96 -1.46
C ALA A 30 -10.26 -14.98 -2.62
N ARG A 31 -9.11 -15.56 -2.96
CA ARG A 31 -9.01 -16.60 -4.00
C ARG A 31 -9.74 -17.90 -3.67
N GLU A 32 -10.08 -18.13 -2.41
CA GLU A 32 -10.80 -19.33 -1.95
C GLU A 32 -12.32 -19.19 -2.16
N PHE A 33 -12.81 -18.01 -2.52
CA PHE A 33 -14.24 -17.73 -2.65
C PHE A 33 -14.65 -17.54 -4.12
N GLU A 34 -15.81 -18.10 -4.46
CA GLU A 34 -16.39 -17.98 -5.79
C GLU A 34 -16.72 -16.52 -6.15
N LYS A 35 -17.14 -15.74 -5.15
CA LYS A 35 -17.38 -14.30 -5.27
C LYS A 35 -16.48 -13.55 -4.29
N PRO A 36 -15.25 -13.22 -4.68
CA PRO A 36 -14.34 -12.49 -3.82
C PRO A 36 -14.81 -11.05 -3.62
N PRO A 37 -14.57 -10.46 -2.44
CA PRO A 37 -14.83 -9.05 -2.20
C PRO A 37 -13.89 -8.16 -3.01
N LEU A 38 -14.27 -6.92 -3.23
CA LEU A 38 -13.38 -5.92 -3.79
C LEU A 38 -12.29 -5.57 -2.78
N LEU A 39 -11.02 -5.67 -3.18
CA LEU A 39 -9.89 -5.41 -2.31
C LEU A 39 -9.25 -4.05 -2.60
N TYR A 40 -9.08 -3.28 -1.54
CA TYR A 40 -8.37 -2.00 -1.53
C TYR A 40 -7.38 -1.99 -0.39
N GLY A 41 -6.28 -1.26 -0.52
CA GLY A 41 -5.36 -1.21 0.60
C GLY A 41 -4.19 -0.26 0.44
N MET A 42 -3.22 -0.43 1.32
CA MET A 42 -1.99 0.33 1.34
C MET A 42 -0.80 -0.61 1.15
N GLY A 43 0.25 -0.09 0.52
CA GLY A 43 1.52 -0.79 0.38
C GLY A 43 2.02 -0.84 -1.05
N GLY A 44 3.16 -1.51 -1.25
CA GLY A 44 3.85 -1.61 -2.53
C GLY A 44 4.76 -2.83 -2.59
N THR A 45 4.48 -3.88 -1.80
CA THR A 45 5.24 -5.14 -1.90
C THR A 45 5.02 -5.81 -3.25
N ASN A 46 5.96 -6.64 -3.68
CA ASN A 46 5.85 -7.36 -4.95
C ASN A 46 4.55 -8.18 -5.04
N VAL A 47 4.09 -8.73 -3.93
CA VAL A 47 2.85 -9.51 -3.85
C VAL A 47 1.64 -8.62 -4.09
N VAL A 48 1.59 -7.46 -3.45
CA VAL A 48 0.51 -6.47 -3.61
C VAL A 48 0.48 -5.91 -5.03
N VAL A 49 1.65 -5.54 -5.58
CA VAL A 49 1.77 -5.03 -6.96
C VAL A 49 1.33 -6.09 -7.98
N SER A 50 1.73 -7.34 -7.80
CA SER A 50 1.27 -8.45 -8.66
C SER A 50 -0.24 -8.69 -8.53
N GLY A 51 -0.81 -8.52 -7.34
CA GLY A 51 -2.26 -8.60 -7.13
C GLY A 51 -3.03 -7.48 -7.86
N LEU A 52 -2.46 -6.27 -7.87
CA LEU A 52 -2.99 -5.13 -8.63
C LEU A 52 -2.94 -5.40 -10.14
N GLU A 53 -1.81 -5.90 -10.63
CA GLU A 53 -1.59 -6.24 -12.05
C GLU A 53 -2.57 -7.31 -12.55
N ARG A 54 -2.87 -8.31 -11.72
CA ARG A 54 -3.85 -9.36 -12.05
C ARG A 54 -5.31 -8.94 -11.87
N GLY A 55 -5.57 -7.71 -11.36
CA GLY A 55 -6.93 -7.25 -11.07
C GLY A 55 -7.57 -7.90 -9.84
N GLU A 56 -6.80 -8.55 -8.99
CA GLU A 56 -7.26 -9.11 -7.71
C GLU A 56 -7.42 -8.01 -6.65
N ILE A 57 -6.60 -6.97 -6.74
CA ILE A 57 -6.65 -5.76 -5.91
C ILE A 57 -7.08 -4.61 -6.81
N MET A 58 -8.08 -3.84 -6.39
CA MET A 58 -8.70 -2.78 -7.19
C MET A 58 -7.88 -1.50 -7.21
N ALA A 59 -7.34 -1.12 -6.06
CA ALA A 59 -6.47 0.04 -5.92
C ALA A 59 -5.61 -0.06 -4.66
N ILE A 60 -4.44 0.55 -4.71
CA ILE A 60 -3.54 0.69 -3.58
C ILE A 60 -3.10 2.13 -3.40
N ALA A 61 -3.01 2.56 -2.15
CA ALA A 61 -2.33 3.79 -1.77
C ALA A 61 -0.86 3.45 -1.46
N SER A 62 0.05 4.08 -2.18
CA SER A 62 1.49 3.89 -2.00
C SER A 62 2.20 5.20 -1.74
N GLN A 63 3.25 5.15 -0.94
CA GLN A 63 4.09 6.30 -0.60
C GLN A 63 5.55 5.94 -0.87
N ASN A 64 6.37 6.93 -1.16
CA ASN A 64 7.80 6.70 -1.33
C ASN A 64 8.47 6.51 0.05
N GLU A 65 8.58 5.26 0.48
CA GLU A 65 9.13 4.87 1.79
C GLU A 65 10.60 5.26 1.93
N PHE A 66 11.37 5.21 0.84
CA PHE A 66 12.77 5.67 0.85
C PHE A 66 12.84 7.19 1.13
N ALA A 67 12.04 7.99 0.45
CA ALA A 67 11.97 9.42 0.70
C ALA A 67 11.45 9.73 2.11
N ALA A 68 10.52 8.93 2.63
CA ALA A 68 10.02 9.05 4.00
C ALA A 68 11.15 8.82 5.02
N GLY A 69 11.90 7.73 4.88
CA GLY A 69 13.04 7.41 5.74
C GLY A 69 14.13 8.47 5.67
N TYR A 70 14.51 8.88 4.47
CA TYR A 70 15.52 9.93 4.28
C TYR A 70 15.12 11.25 4.95
N ARG A 71 13.89 11.72 4.72
CA ARG A 71 13.38 12.95 5.33
C ARG A 71 13.25 12.86 6.84
N ALA A 72 12.88 11.70 7.37
CA ALA A 72 12.82 11.48 8.81
C ALA A 72 14.20 11.64 9.47
N VAL A 73 15.25 11.04 8.90
CA VAL A 73 16.62 11.19 9.38
C VAL A 73 17.10 12.64 9.27
N GLU A 74 16.86 13.27 8.12
CA GLU A 74 17.23 14.68 7.90
C GLU A 74 16.54 15.61 8.92
N ALA A 75 15.23 15.42 9.14
CA ALA A 75 14.47 16.19 10.13
C ALA A 75 14.97 15.96 11.56
N SER A 76 15.26 14.72 11.92
CA SER A 76 15.83 14.37 13.24
C SER A 76 17.18 15.04 13.47
N ALA A 77 18.04 15.07 12.47
CA ALA A 77 19.34 15.74 12.55
C ALA A 77 19.21 17.26 12.69
N ARG A 78 18.24 17.88 12.01
CA ARG A 78 17.94 19.32 12.19
C ARG A 78 17.37 19.60 13.57
N TRP A 79 16.45 18.78 14.06
CA TRP A 79 15.87 18.91 15.40
C TRP A 79 16.92 18.79 16.50
N ALA A 80 17.89 17.92 16.35
CA ALA A 80 19.00 17.77 17.29
C ALA A 80 19.89 19.02 17.36
N ARG A 81 19.95 19.80 16.27
CA ARG A 81 20.73 21.06 16.23
C ARG A 81 19.94 22.28 16.68
N ASP A 82 18.67 22.36 16.35
CA ASP A 82 17.77 23.46 16.71
C ASP A 82 16.32 22.96 16.86
N ALA A 83 15.86 22.86 18.10
CA ALA A 83 14.50 22.44 18.46
C ALA A 83 13.38 23.40 17.97
N ARG A 84 13.71 24.56 17.39
CA ARG A 84 12.73 25.51 16.84
C ARG A 84 12.34 25.21 15.41
N GLN A 85 12.87 24.17 14.82
CA GLN A 85 12.55 23.78 13.45
C GLN A 85 11.06 23.38 13.30
N GLN A 86 10.43 23.84 12.24
CA GLN A 86 9.04 23.52 11.93
C GLN A 86 8.83 22.04 11.61
N ALA A 87 7.59 21.59 11.77
CA ALA A 87 7.19 20.23 11.43
C ALA A 87 7.56 19.88 9.98
N VAL A 88 7.93 18.63 9.77
CA VAL A 88 8.23 18.09 8.43
C VAL A 88 6.94 18.07 7.60
N GLU A 89 7.04 18.52 6.36
CA GLU A 89 5.94 18.48 5.41
C GLU A 89 5.53 17.04 5.13
N ALA A 90 4.22 16.80 5.06
CA ALA A 90 3.70 15.48 4.75
C ALA A 90 4.13 15.04 3.34
N LEU A 91 4.52 13.77 3.20
CA LEU A 91 4.84 13.19 1.91
C LEU A 91 3.57 12.89 1.11
N PRO A 92 3.56 13.17 -0.19
CA PRO A 92 2.45 12.78 -1.04
C PRO A 92 2.34 11.25 -1.16
N PHE A 93 1.13 10.78 -1.33
CA PHE A 93 0.84 9.40 -1.70
C PHE A 93 0.21 9.34 -3.10
N LEU A 94 0.31 8.18 -3.76
CA LEU A 94 -0.31 7.92 -5.05
C LEU A 94 -1.34 6.79 -4.90
N ILE A 95 -2.47 6.93 -5.60
CA ILE A 95 -3.45 5.85 -5.73
C ILE A 95 -3.20 5.15 -7.06
N SER A 96 -2.70 3.93 -6.98
CA SER A 96 -2.41 3.10 -8.14
C SER A 96 -3.52 2.09 -8.38
N ARG A 97 -3.91 1.95 -9.64
CA ARG A 97 -4.86 0.97 -10.18
C ARG A 97 -4.20 0.23 -11.34
N GLN A 98 -4.80 -0.86 -11.79
CA GLN A 98 -4.31 -1.63 -12.94
C GLN A 98 -4.10 -0.73 -14.17
N GLU A 99 -5.01 0.21 -14.44
CA GLU A 99 -4.98 1.08 -15.60
C GLU A 99 -3.88 2.14 -15.60
N ASN A 100 -3.37 2.55 -14.42
CA ASN A 100 -2.38 3.63 -14.30
C ASN A 100 -1.05 3.20 -13.66
N MET A 101 -0.90 1.93 -13.30
CA MET A 101 0.27 1.45 -12.56
C MET A 101 1.59 1.59 -13.34
N TYR A 102 1.53 1.66 -14.67
CA TYR A 102 2.68 1.86 -15.54
C TYR A 102 2.89 3.31 -15.97
N ASP A 103 2.07 4.25 -15.50
CA ASP A 103 2.34 5.67 -15.69
C ASP A 103 3.61 6.06 -14.94
N SER A 104 4.41 6.97 -15.51
CA SER A 104 5.78 7.28 -15.08
C SER A 104 5.97 7.50 -13.57
N ASN A 105 5.01 8.13 -12.90
CA ASN A 105 5.09 8.39 -11.45
C ASN A 105 4.75 7.14 -10.62
N HIS A 106 3.77 6.36 -11.06
CA HIS A 106 3.35 5.12 -10.40
C HIS A 106 4.39 4.03 -10.61
N GLU A 107 4.90 3.89 -11.83
CA GLU A 107 5.93 2.91 -12.19
C GLU A 107 7.19 3.06 -11.30
N LYS A 108 7.68 4.28 -11.13
CA LYS A 108 8.86 4.55 -10.27
C LYS A 108 8.63 4.20 -8.81
N LEU A 109 7.39 4.27 -8.34
CA LEU A 109 7.04 3.97 -6.97
C LEU A 109 6.81 2.48 -6.75
N LEU A 110 6.11 1.82 -7.69
CA LEU A 110 5.75 0.40 -7.60
C LEU A 110 6.89 -0.55 -7.98
N PHE A 111 7.78 -0.09 -8.88
CA PHE A 111 8.91 -0.86 -9.40
C PHE A 111 10.23 -0.11 -9.17
N PRO A 112 10.64 0.13 -7.91
CA PRO A 112 11.87 0.83 -7.64
C PRO A 112 13.05 0.06 -8.21
N VAL A 113 13.79 0.69 -9.14
CA VAL A 113 15.04 0.14 -9.65
C VAL A 113 16.09 0.26 -8.55
N THR A 114 16.32 -0.81 -7.83
CA THR A 114 17.48 -0.91 -6.94
C THR A 114 18.74 -1.08 -7.80
N ARG A 115 19.50 -0.01 -7.93
CA ARG A 115 20.86 -0.08 -8.47
C ARG A 115 21.85 -0.38 -7.37
#